data_992e0d0f6354eee4485a0e0dced56051
#
_entry.id   992e0d0f6354eee4485a0e0dced56051
#
_cell.length_a   1.000
_cell.length_b   1.000
_cell.length_c   1.000
_cell.angle_alpha   90.00
_cell.angle_beta   90.00
_cell.angle_gamma   90.00
#
_symmetry.space_group_name_H-M   'P 1'
#
loop_
_entity.id
_entity.type
_entity.pdbx_description
1 polymer ?
#
loop_
_entity_poly.entity_id
_entity_poly.type
_entity_poly.pdbx_seq_one_letter_code
_entity_poly.pdbx_strand_id
1 'polypeptide(L)'
;MTTVNLALQGGGAHGAFTWGALDRLLEDDSIAIDGITATSAGAMNAAALKRGWVLGGREGAREWLETFWLRLAGLDGPLGDAVIDWLRTVSPPPAFTARMLELNPAVATADAITRVFSPYQFNPTNFHPLRGIVEEMLDGDTVRSHDGPKLFINATNVRDGKPRIFQGAEVTADAILASACLPSLYQAIEIDDPRTGRREAYWDGGYTGNPALYPLFYRTRATDILIVHINPLYRDDLPTTASEIATRINEISFNASLLRELRNIEFVNRLIDRGVIAPEAMRRNHVHSVSDDRLMNMLGIVTKMTISRTLLLQLRDAGRVAMSTFLDEHRDKIGQRSSVDLKAVVSSAGSLV
;
A
#
# COMPACT_ATOMS: atom_id res chain seq x y z
N MET A 1 -10.05 23.79 5.99
CA MET A 1 -9.60 22.63 5.20
C MET A 1 -8.50 21.94 5.99
N THR A 2 -8.72 20.71 6.41
CA THR A 2 -7.74 19.94 7.19
C THR A 2 -6.80 19.22 6.23
N THR A 3 -5.50 19.15 6.58
CA THR A 3 -4.50 18.56 5.69
C THR A 3 -3.91 17.31 6.31
N VAL A 4 -3.84 16.21 5.55
CA VAL A 4 -3.28 14.93 5.99
C VAL A 4 -2.17 14.47 5.07
N ASN A 5 -1.32 13.62 5.60
CA ASN A 5 -0.44 12.75 4.82
C ASN A 5 -1.08 11.36 4.70
N LEU A 6 -0.87 10.70 3.58
CA LEU A 6 -1.29 9.31 3.38
C LEU A 6 -0.09 8.36 3.51
N ALA A 7 -0.32 7.22 4.13
CA ALA A 7 0.64 6.15 4.24
C ALA A 7 -0.01 4.84 3.74
N LEU A 8 0.41 4.39 2.54
CA LEU A 8 -0.26 3.31 1.81
C LEU A 8 0.58 2.03 1.84
N GLN A 9 0.07 1.01 2.49
CA GLN A 9 0.74 -0.29 2.57
C GLN A 9 0.78 -1.01 1.21
N GLY A 10 1.84 -1.79 1.01
CA GLY A 10 1.93 -2.81 0.00
C GLY A 10 1.28 -4.12 0.44
N GLY A 11 0.83 -4.92 -0.52
CA GLY A 11 0.17 -6.19 -0.28
C GLY A 11 -0.47 -6.80 -1.53
N GLY A 12 0.12 -6.56 -2.71
CA GLY A 12 -0.35 -7.14 -3.98
C GLY A 12 -1.80 -6.78 -4.31
N ALA A 13 -2.61 -7.76 -4.71
CA ALA A 13 -4.00 -7.56 -5.08
C ALA A 13 -4.87 -6.97 -3.96
N HIS A 14 -4.46 -7.11 -2.68
CA HIS A 14 -5.16 -6.48 -1.56
C HIS A 14 -5.09 -4.93 -1.62
N GLY A 15 -4.21 -4.35 -2.42
CA GLY A 15 -4.19 -2.92 -2.72
C GLY A 15 -5.48 -2.37 -3.35
N ALA A 16 -6.39 -3.22 -3.83
CA ALA A 16 -7.72 -2.81 -4.26
C ALA A 16 -8.58 -2.27 -3.10
N PHE A 17 -8.32 -2.72 -1.85
CA PHE A 17 -8.90 -2.10 -0.66
C PHE A 17 -8.44 -0.64 -0.53
N THR A 18 -7.16 -0.39 -0.74
CA THR A 18 -6.59 0.98 -0.75
C THR A 18 -7.22 1.83 -1.84
N TRP A 19 -7.46 1.28 -3.05
CA TRP A 19 -8.22 1.98 -4.09
C TRP A 19 -9.58 2.45 -3.57
N GLY A 20 -10.38 1.55 -2.97
CA GLY A 20 -11.69 1.90 -2.43
C GLY A 20 -11.62 2.95 -1.32
N ALA A 21 -10.65 2.84 -0.40
CA ALA A 21 -10.44 3.82 0.65
C ALA A 21 -10.09 5.20 0.09
N LEU A 22 -9.20 5.27 -0.90
CA LEU A 22 -8.82 6.53 -1.55
C LEU A 22 -9.95 7.11 -2.38
N ASP A 23 -10.70 6.29 -3.11
CA ASP A 23 -11.85 6.72 -3.89
C ASP A 23 -12.89 7.42 -3.00
N ARG A 24 -13.20 6.84 -1.83
CA ARG A 24 -14.11 7.46 -0.86
C ARG A 24 -13.53 8.72 -0.20
N LEU A 25 -12.24 8.74 0.14
CA LEU A 25 -11.57 9.92 0.71
C LEU A 25 -11.59 11.10 -0.27
N LEU A 26 -11.41 10.84 -1.55
CA LEU A 26 -11.39 11.87 -2.59
C LEU A 26 -12.75 12.52 -2.85
N GLU A 27 -13.85 11.93 -2.38
CA GLU A 27 -15.17 12.56 -2.38
C GLU A 27 -15.31 13.68 -1.33
N ASP A 28 -14.38 13.77 -0.39
CA ASP A 28 -14.43 14.72 0.72
C ASP A 28 -13.51 15.92 0.49
N ASP A 29 -14.07 17.01 0.01
CA ASP A 29 -13.35 18.25 -0.29
C ASP A 29 -12.79 18.97 0.94
N SER A 30 -13.22 18.61 2.14
CA SER A 30 -12.76 19.23 3.38
C SER A 30 -11.37 18.77 3.82
N ILE A 31 -10.87 17.65 3.25
CA ILE A 31 -9.58 17.05 3.58
C ILE A 31 -8.60 17.23 2.40
N ALA A 32 -7.50 17.94 2.62
CA ALA A 32 -6.40 18.07 1.65
C ALA A 32 -5.31 17.02 1.91
N ILE A 33 -4.60 16.63 0.85
CA ILE A 33 -3.48 15.68 0.91
C ILE A 33 -2.18 16.43 0.62
N ASP A 34 -1.24 16.47 1.57
CA ASP A 34 0.08 17.10 1.41
C ASP A 34 1.10 16.13 0.77
N GLY A 35 1.21 14.93 1.34
CA GLY A 35 2.13 13.91 0.84
C GLY A 35 1.59 12.50 0.97
N ILE A 36 2.15 11.60 0.15
CA ILE A 36 1.81 10.17 0.12
C ILE A 36 3.10 9.39 0.20
N THR A 37 3.28 8.61 1.26
CA THR A 37 4.32 7.59 1.31
C THR A 37 3.70 6.24 1.00
N ALA A 38 4.37 5.44 0.17
CA ALA A 38 3.75 4.23 -0.35
C ALA A 38 4.76 3.15 -0.72
N THR A 39 4.32 1.91 -0.67
CA THR A 39 5.12 0.73 -0.99
C THR A 39 4.31 -0.25 -1.82
N SER A 40 4.93 -0.87 -2.84
CA SER A 40 4.35 -1.96 -3.64
C SER A 40 2.99 -1.58 -4.27
N ALA A 41 1.93 -2.31 -4.02
CA ALA A 41 0.58 -1.96 -4.47
C ALA A 41 0.13 -0.56 -3.99
N GLY A 42 0.58 -0.14 -2.80
CA GLY A 42 0.38 1.22 -2.31
C GLY A 42 1.07 2.25 -3.23
N ALA A 43 2.28 1.95 -3.74
CA ALA A 43 2.99 2.82 -4.68
C ALA A 43 2.25 2.96 -6.01
N MET A 44 1.64 1.90 -6.50
CA MET A 44 0.79 1.92 -7.70
C MET A 44 -0.45 2.79 -7.48
N ASN A 45 -1.14 2.63 -6.34
CA ASN A 45 -2.26 3.49 -5.96
C ASN A 45 -1.84 4.97 -5.87
N ALA A 46 -0.71 5.25 -5.21
CA ALA A 46 -0.20 6.61 -5.05
C ALA A 46 0.12 7.27 -6.41
N ALA A 47 0.73 6.52 -7.32
CA ALA A 47 1.07 7.01 -8.65
C ALA A 47 -0.17 7.23 -9.53
N ALA A 48 -1.14 6.31 -9.50
CA ALA A 48 -2.42 6.47 -10.21
C ALA A 48 -3.19 7.69 -9.68
N LEU A 49 -3.31 7.84 -8.35
CA LEU A 49 -3.91 9.02 -7.72
C LEU A 49 -3.21 10.30 -8.17
N LYS A 50 -1.88 10.34 -8.09
CA LYS A 50 -1.09 11.53 -8.45
C LYS A 50 -1.29 11.92 -9.91
N ARG A 51 -1.24 10.94 -10.82
CA ARG A 51 -1.48 11.19 -12.25
C ARG A 51 -2.85 11.82 -12.48
N GLY A 52 -3.88 11.18 -11.95
CA GLY A 52 -5.25 11.68 -12.09
C GLY A 52 -5.45 13.05 -11.44
N TRP A 53 -4.79 13.28 -10.30
CA TRP A 53 -4.84 14.60 -9.64
C TRP A 53 -4.29 15.71 -10.52
N VAL A 54 -3.16 15.50 -11.17
CA VAL A 54 -2.56 16.49 -12.08
C VAL A 54 -3.43 16.74 -13.30
N LEU A 55 -4.12 15.72 -13.81
CA LEU A 55 -4.94 15.83 -15.02
C LEU A 55 -6.35 16.38 -14.76
N GLY A 56 -6.97 16.07 -13.63
CA GLY A 56 -8.37 16.40 -13.37
C GLY A 56 -8.72 16.59 -11.89
N GLY A 57 -7.73 16.91 -11.04
CA GLY A 57 -7.96 17.10 -9.60
C GLY A 57 -8.45 15.81 -8.94
N ARG A 58 -9.37 15.96 -7.99
CA ARG A 58 -9.91 14.83 -7.20
C ARG A 58 -10.65 13.82 -8.05
N GLU A 59 -11.49 14.29 -8.95
CA GLU A 59 -12.26 13.41 -9.83
C GLU A 59 -11.33 12.65 -10.79
N GLY A 60 -10.37 13.33 -11.42
CA GLY A 60 -9.36 12.66 -12.23
C GLY A 60 -8.56 11.62 -11.43
N ALA A 61 -8.26 11.88 -10.15
CA ALA A 61 -7.59 10.91 -9.29
C ALA A 61 -8.44 9.64 -9.06
N ARG A 62 -9.75 9.80 -8.88
CA ARG A 62 -10.70 8.68 -8.74
C ARG A 62 -10.78 7.86 -10.03
N GLU A 63 -10.95 8.53 -11.16
CA GLU A 63 -11.01 7.90 -12.48
C GLU A 63 -9.73 7.11 -12.81
N TRP A 64 -8.54 7.65 -12.48
CA TRP A 64 -7.28 6.95 -12.74
C TRP A 64 -7.04 5.78 -11.81
N LEU A 65 -7.47 5.85 -10.56
CA LEU A 65 -7.45 4.70 -9.64
C LEU A 65 -8.34 3.57 -10.17
N GLU A 66 -9.55 3.89 -10.60
CA GLU A 66 -10.48 2.92 -11.19
C GLU A 66 -9.91 2.30 -12.47
N THR A 67 -9.46 3.14 -13.40
CA THR A 67 -8.86 2.70 -14.67
C THR A 67 -7.69 1.76 -14.45
N PHE A 68 -6.79 2.06 -13.49
CA PHE A 68 -5.66 1.21 -13.16
C PHE A 68 -6.12 -0.19 -12.70
N TRP A 69 -7.02 -0.26 -11.74
CA TRP A 69 -7.45 -1.52 -11.16
C TRP A 69 -8.32 -2.34 -12.11
N LEU A 70 -9.20 -1.70 -12.89
CA LEU A 70 -10.02 -2.39 -13.89
C LEU A 70 -9.15 -2.95 -15.01
N ARG A 71 -8.14 -2.22 -15.45
CA ARG A 71 -7.20 -2.69 -16.45
C ARG A 71 -6.38 -3.87 -15.93
N LEU A 72 -5.88 -3.79 -14.71
CA LEU A 72 -5.18 -4.90 -14.05
C LEU A 72 -6.07 -6.15 -13.95
N ALA A 73 -7.37 -5.96 -13.73
CA ALA A 73 -8.37 -7.03 -13.72
C ALA A 73 -8.77 -7.54 -15.12
N GLY A 74 -8.37 -6.85 -16.20
CA GLY A 74 -8.85 -7.10 -17.57
C GLY A 74 -10.34 -6.81 -17.73
N LEU A 75 -10.84 -5.74 -17.09
CA LEU A 75 -12.23 -5.28 -17.10
C LEU A 75 -12.38 -3.92 -17.79
N ASP A 76 -11.34 -3.41 -18.45
CA ASP A 76 -11.30 -2.14 -19.16
C ASP A 76 -11.83 -2.22 -20.62
N GLY A 77 -12.34 -3.39 -21.02
CA GLY A 77 -12.90 -3.60 -22.37
C GLY A 77 -14.36 -3.15 -22.52
N PRO A 78 -14.90 -3.19 -23.76
CA PRO A 78 -16.24 -2.68 -24.08
C PRO A 78 -17.40 -3.33 -23.30
N LEU A 79 -17.19 -4.51 -22.74
CA LEU A 79 -18.16 -5.24 -21.91
C LEU A 79 -17.83 -5.15 -20.41
N GLY A 80 -16.85 -4.33 -20.03
CA GLY A 80 -16.36 -4.23 -18.66
C GLY A 80 -17.46 -3.94 -17.66
N ASP A 81 -18.27 -2.91 -17.89
CA ASP A 81 -19.38 -2.53 -17.00
C ASP A 81 -20.40 -3.66 -16.80
N ALA A 82 -20.79 -4.32 -17.89
CA ALA A 82 -21.73 -5.44 -17.79
C ALA A 82 -21.15 -6.62 -17.00
N VAL A 83 -19.85 -6.90 -17.17
CA VAL A 83 -19.15 -7.94 -16.39
C VAL A 83 -19.04 -7.53 -14.92
N ILE A 84 -18.75 -6.27 -14.63
CA ILE A 84 -18.69 -5.75 -13.26
C ILE A 84 -20.04 -5.90 -12.56
N ASP A 85 -21.13 -5.48 -13.20
CA ASP A 85 -22.48 -5.58 -12.65
C ASP A 85 -22.91 -7.03 -12.43
N TRP A 86 -22.58 -7.90 -13.38
CA TRP A 86 -22.83 -9.33 -13.23
C TRP A 86 -22.02 -9.93 -12.06
N LEU A 87 -20.72 -9.60 -11.96
CA LEU A 87 -19.88 -10.07 -10.86
C LEU A 87 -20.41 -9.59 -9.51
N ARG A 88 -20.84 -8.34 -9.37
CA ARG A 88 -21.44 -7.82 -8.13
C ARG A 88 -22.67 -8.61 -7.70
N THR A 89 -23.46 -9.07 -8.67
CA THR A 89 -24.71 -9.82 -8.40
C THR A 89 -24.46 -11.27 -7.99
N VAL A 90 -23.46 -11.93 -8.61
CA VAL A 90 -23.25 -13.38 -8.45
C VAL A 90 -22.04 -13.75 -7.60
N SER A 91 -21.28 -12.76 -7.12
CA SER A 91 -20.04 -13.01 -6.40
C SER A 91 -20.26 -13.70 -5.05
N PRO A 92 -19.57 -14.82 -4.81
CA PRO A 92 -19.57 -15.44 -3.50
C PRO A 92 -18.83 -14.56 -2.47
N PRO A 93 -19.04 -14.78 -1.16
CA PRO A 93 -18.31 -14.04 -0.12
C PRO A 93 -16.77 -14.09 -0.30
N PRO A 94 -16.02 -13.05 0.11
CA PRO A 94 -14.55 -12.99 -0.05
C PRO A 94 -13.82 -14.20 0.52
N ALA A 95 -14.25 -14.72 1.66
CA ALA A 95 -13.68 -15.93 2.28
C ALA A 95 -13.84 -17.17 1.39
N PHE A 96 -14.96 -17.32 0.70
CA PHE A 96 -15.17 -18.42 -0.23
C PHE A 96 -14.27 -18.27 -1.47
N THR A 97 -14.18 -17.05 -2.01
CA THR A 97 -13.27 -16.77 -3.14
C THR A 97 -11.83 -17.05 -2.77
N ALA A 98 -11.39 -16.64 -1.58
CA ALA A 98 -10.06 -16.93 -1.06
C ALA A 98 -9.80 -18.45 -0.99
N ARG A 99 -10.75 -19.20 -0.43
CA ARG A 99 -10.65 -20.65 -0.32
C ARG A 99 -10.55 -21.35 -1.69
N MET A 100 -11.33 -20.91 -2.66
CA MET A 100 -11.28 -21.45 -4.02
C MET A 100 -9.94 -21.18 -4.71
N LEU A 101 -9.35 -20.02 -4.49
CA LEU A 101 -8.01 -19.69 -5.01
C LEU A 101 -6.93 -20.55 -4.37
N GLU A 102 -6.97 -20.77 -3.06
CA GLU A 102 -6.04 -21.64 -2.33
C GLU A 102 -6.11 -23.11 -2.78
N LEU A 103 -7.30 -23.59 -3.13
CA LEU A 103 -7.51 -24.95 -3.61
C LEU A 103 -7.21 -25.13 -5.11
N ASN A 104 -6.89 -24.05 -5.83
CA ASN A 104 -6.62 -24.13 -7.28
C ASN A 104 -5.26 -24.80 -7.54
N PRO A 105 -5.23 -25.95 -8.27
CA PRO A 105 -3.98 -26.67 -8.53
C PRO A 105 -2.95 -25.85 -9.32
N ALA A 106 -3.39 -24.95 -10.21
CA ALA A 106 -2.48 -24.11 -10.97
C ALA A 106 -1.76 -23.10 -10.06
N VAL A 107 -2.46 -22.53 -9.06
CA VAL A 107 -1.87 -21.63 -8.06
C VAL A 107 -0.88 -22.41 -7.18
N ALA A 108 -1.25 -23.61 -6.72
CA ALA A 108 -0.36 -24.47 -5.92
C ALA A 108 0.91 -24.86 -6.68
N THR A 109 0.78 -25.16 -7.99
CA THR A 109 1.94 -25.49 -8.85
C THR A 109 2.84 -24.27 -9.03
N ALA A 110 2.28 -23.10 -9.30
CA ALA A 110 3.05 -21.87 -9.42
C ALA A 110 3.81 -21.54 -8.12
N ASP A 111 3.16 -21.67 -6.96
CA ASP A 111 3.79 -21.46 -5.65
C ASP A 111 4.94 -22.48 -5.42
N ALA A 112 4.76 -23.74 -5.78
CA ALA A 112 5.81 -24.77 -5.68
C ALA A 112 7.03 -24.43 -6.55
N ILE A 113 6.82 -23.93 -7.78
CA ILE A 113 7.90 -23.52 -8.68
C ILE A 113 8.68 -22.36 -8.07
N THR A 114 8.00 -21.33 -7.55
CA THR A 114 8.67 -20.15 -6.97
C THR A 114 9.44 -20.44 -5.68
N ARG A 115 9.15 -21.56 -5.00
CA ARG A 115 9.89 -22.02 -3.81
C ARG A 115 11.18 -22.77 -4.16
N VAL A 116 11.24 -23.38 -5.35
CA VAL A 116 12.38 -24.21 -5.76
C VAL A 116 13.31 -23.46 -6.71
N PHE A 117 12.77 -22.68 -7.61
CA PHE A 117 13.52 -21.96 -8.64
C PHE A 117 13.52 -20.46 -8.39
N SER A 118 14.66 -19.81 -8.64
CA SER A 118 14.73 -18.33 -8.60
C SER A 118 14.09 -17.72 -9.84
N PRO A 119 13.63 -16.45 -9.79
CA PRO A 119 13.11 -15.76 -10.98
C PRO A 119 14.12 -15.67 -12.12
N TYR A 120 15.41 -15.72 -11.84
CA TYR A 120 16.46 -15.79 -12.88
C TYR A 120 16.46 -17.13 -13.63
N GLN A 121 15.90 -18.19 -13.05
CA GLN A 121 15.82 -19.52 -13.65
C GLN A 121 14.49 -19.74 -14.39
N PHE A 122 13.33 -19.40 -13.76
CA PHE A 122 12.03 -19.63 -14.39
C PHE A 122 11.55 -18.49 -15.30
N ASN A 123 12.13 -17.28 -15.16
CA ASN A 123 11.84 -16.10 -16.00
C ASN A 123 13.12 -15.45 -16.52
N PRO A 124 13.93 -16.16 -17.35
CA PRO A 124 15.22 -15.66 -17.83
C PRO A 124 15.08 -14.42 -18.74
N THR A 125 13.92 -14.24 -19.36
CA THR A 125 13.62 -13.05 -20.20
C THR A 125 13.29 -11.80 -19.40
N ASN A 126 13.23 -11.90 -18.07
CA ASN A 126 12.83 -10.83 -17.15
C ASN A 126 11.48 -10.20 -17.53
N PHE A 127 10.53 -11.02 -17.98
CA PHE A 127 9.18 -10.58 -18.27
C PHE A 127 8.50 -10.11 -16.98
N HIS A 128 8.02 -8.87 -16.97
CA HIS A 128 7.30 -8.29 -15.82
C HIS A 128 5.88 -7.91 -16.27
N PRO A 129 4.84 -8.65 -15.83
CA PRO A 129 3.47 -8.47 -16.33
C PRO A 129 2.89 -7.08 -16.07
N LEU A 130 3.36 -6.39 -15.02
CA LEU A 130 2.90 -5.06 -14.67
C LEU A 130 3.63 -3.94 -15.43
N ARG A 131 4.76 -4.23 -16.11
CA ARG A 131 5.59 -3.18 -16.74
C ARG A 131 4.80 -2.36 -17.75
N GLY A 132 4.14 -3.01 -18.69
CA GLY A 132 3.36 -2.30 -19.74
C GLY A 132 2.25 -1.44 -19.13
N ILE A 133 1.54 -1.96 -18.13
CA ILE A 133 0.49 -1.21 -17.43
C ILE A 133 1.07 0.00 -16.69
N VAL A 134 2.20 -0.20 -15.98
CA VAL A 134 2.84 0.86 -15.22
C VAL A 134 3.40 1.95 -16.15
N GLU A 135 4.09 1.58 -17.23
CA GLU A 135 4.66 2.52 -18.17
C GLU A 135 3.58 3.36 -18.89
N GLU A 136 2.51 2.72 -19.32
CA GLU A 136 1.42 3.38 -20.03
C GLU A 136 0.56 4.25 -19.09
N MET A 137 0.24 3.77 -17.90
CA MET A 137 -0.65 4.45 -16.97
C MET A 137 0.06 5.45 -16.08
N LEU A 138 1.37 5.30 -15.88
CA LEU A 138 2.15 6.17 -15.00
C LEU A 138 3.14 6.98 -15.83
N ASP A 139 2.63 7.78 -16.76
CA ASP A 139 3.42 8.77 -17.51
C ASP A 139 4.28 9.59 -16.55
N GLY A 140 5.61 9.42 -16.67
CA GLY A 140 6.58 9.94 -15.73
C GLY A 140 6.52 11.46 -15.51
N ASP A 141 6.05 12.24 -16.47
CA ASP A 141 6.02 13.69 -16.35
C ASP A 141 4.87 14.16 -15.44
N THR A 142 3.70 13.53 -15.53
CA THR A 142 2.58 13.84 -14.63
C THR A 142 2.85 13.41 -13.19
N VAL A 143 3.37 12.22 -12.97
CA VAL A 143 3.68 11.70 -11.63
C VAL A 143 4.79 12.51 -10.95
N ARG A 144 5.72 13.05 -11.73
CA ARG A 144 6.83 13.91 -11.27
C ARG A 144 6.45 15.38 -11.09
N SER A 145 5.25 15.79 -11.52
CA SER A 145 4.77 17.17 -11.39
C SER A 145 4.81 17.66 -9.94
N HIS A 146 5.06 18.95 -9.76
CA HIS A 146 4.94 19.62 -8.45
C HIS A 146 3.49 19.83 -8.01
N ASP A 147 2.51 19.71 -8.91
CA ASP A 147 1.09 19.87 -8.61
C ASP A 147 0.55 18.66 -7.83
N GLY A 148 -0.34 18.91 -6.86
CA GLY A 148 -0.93 17.89 -6.00
C GLY A 148 0.03 17.30 -4.96
N PRO A 149 -0.31 16.13 -4.36
CA PRO A 149 0.43 15.56 -3.24
C PRO A 149 1.85 15.12 -3.65
N LYS A 150 2.81 15.30 -2.73
CA LYS A 150 4.17 14.80 -2.89
C LYS A 150 4.20 13.28 -2.79
N LEU A 151 4.98 12.62 -3.63
CA LEU A 151 5.14 11.16 -3.57
C LEU A 151 6.48 10.76 -2.97
N PHE A 152 6.44 9.71 -2.14
CA PHE A 152 7.59 9.04 -1.53
C PHE A 152 7.43 7.53 -1.73
N ILE A 153 8.13 6.98 -2.71
CA ILE A 153 8.03 5.56 -3.08
C ILE A 153 9.21 4.81 -2.47
N ASN A 154 8.93 3.84 -1.61
CA ASN A 154 9.95 3.05 -0.94
C ASN A 154 10.29 1.79 -1.73
N ALA A 155 11.59 1.53 -1.90
CA ALA A 155 12.13 0.25 -2.35
C ALA A 155 13.29 -0.17 -1.42
N THR A 156 13.67 -1.44 -1.47
CA THR A 156 14.79 -2.00 -0.69
C THR A 156 16.01 -2.15 -1.58
N ASN A 157 17.11 -1.48 -1.26
CA ASN A 157 18.38 -1.71 -1.95
C ASN A 157 18.90 -3.12 -1.59
N VAL A 158 19.13 -3.94 -2.62
CA VAL A 158 19.53 -5.35 -2.45
C VAL A 158 20.92 -5.49 -1.83
N ARG A 159 21.82 -4.53 -2.09
CA ARG A 159 23.24 -4.62 -1.70
C ARG A 159 23.48 -4.32 -0.23
N ASP A 160 22.75 -3.34 0.33
CA ASP A 160 22.98 -2.88 1.71
C ASP A 160 21.77 -3.07 2.62
N GLY A 161 20.61 -3.54 2.06
CA GLY A 161 19.39 -3.79 2.82
C GLY A 161 18.71 -2.53 3.35
N LYS A 162 19.06 -1.35 2.85
CA LYS A 162 18.48 -0.08 3.31
C LYS A 162 17.29 0.36 2.48
N PRO A 163 16.37 1.15 3.08
CA PRO A 163 15.28 1.77 2.34
C PRO A 163 15.82 2.82 1.37
N ARG A 164 15.32 2.80 0.15
CA ARG A 164 15.51 3.84 -0.86
C ARG A 164 14.18 4.52 -1.13
N ILE A 165 14.08 5.80 -0.80
CA ILE A 165 12.91 6.60 -1.11
C ILE A 165 13.14 7.35 -2.42
N PHE A 166 12.34 7.03 -3.41
CA PHE A 166 12.24 7.77 -4.68
C PHE A 166 11.22 8.89 -4.53
N GLN A 167 11.59 10.11 -4.93
CA GLN A 167 10.74 11.30 -4.80
C GLN A 167 10.98 12.28 -5.95
N GLY A 168 9.98 13.10 -6.28
CA GLY A 168 10.06 14.09 -7.35
C GLY A 168 10.46 13.46 -8.68
N ALA A 169 11.55 13.95 -9.29
CA ALA A 169 12.03 13.45 -10.59
C ALA A 169 12.52 11.98 -10.56
N GLU A 170 12.77 11.42 -9.38
CA GLU A 170 13.20 10.03 -9.22
C GLU A 170 12.04 9.03 -9.30
N VAL A 171 10.78 9.48 -9.25
CA VAL A 171 9.59 8.61 -9.36
C VAL A 171 9.39 8.26 -10.82
N THR A 172 9.91 7.11 -11.21
CA THR A 172 9.82 6.54 -12.56
C THR A 172 9.02 5.24 -12.53
N ALA A 173 8.68 4.71 -13.70
CA ALA A 173 8.07 3.38 -13.80
C ALA A 173 8.95 2.30 -13.14
N ASP A 174 10.27 2.37 -13.36
CA ASP A 174 11.22 1.45 -12.71
C ASP A 174 11.24 1.60 -11.19
N ALA A 175 11.12 2.82 -10.64
CA ALA A 175 11.03 3.04 -9.20
C ALA A 175 9.76 2.42 -8.60
N ILE A 176 8.63 2.51 -9.30
CA ILE A 176 7.35 1.91 -8.88
C ILE A 176 7.42 0.39 -8.99
N LEU A 177 7.99 -0.14 -10.08
CA LEU A 177 8.21 -1.58 -10.24
C LEU A 177 9.20 -2.14 -9.22
N ALA A 178 10.27 -1.40 -8.89
CA ALA A 178 11.22 -1.75 -7.83
C ALA A 178 10.53 -1.86 -6.47
N SER A 179 9.64 -0.90 -6.17
CA SER A 179 8.82 -0.93 -4.95
C SER A 179 7.91 -2.15 -4.84
N ALA A 180 7.54 -2.79 -5.96
CA ALA A 180 6.68 -3.96 -6.03
C ALA A 180 7.42 -5.25 -6.46
N CYS A 181 8.74 -5.21 -6.51
CA CYS A 181 9.57 -6.32 -6.96
C CYS A 181 9.82 -7.35 -5.86
N LEU A 182 8.89 -8.30 -5.71
CA LEU A 182 9.07 -9.43 -4.80
C LEU A 182 10.16 -10.38 -5.32
N PRO A 183 11.25 -10.65 -4.56
CA PRO A 183 12.39 -11.44 -5.02
C PRO A 183 12.10 -12.91 -5.30
N SER A 184 10.97 -13.42 -4.82
CA SER A 184 10.48 -14.76 -5.16
C SER A 184 9.77 -14.83 -6.51
N LEU A 185 9.35 -13.70 -7.08
CA LEU A 185 8.56 -13.63 -8.32
C LEU A 185 9.29 -12.96 -9.48
N TYR A 186 10.12 -11.95 -9.18
CA TYR A 186 10.74 -11.09 -10.18
C TYR A 186 12.23 -10.94 -9.96
N GLN A 187 12.98 -10.79 -11.04
CA GLN A 187 14.37 -10.35 -10.97
C GLN A 187 14.44 -8.93 -10.40
N ALA A 188 15.51 -8.61 -9.69
CA ALA A 188 15.70 -7.27 -9.13
C ALA A 188 15.60 -6.20 -10.21
N ILE A 189 14.95 -5.09 -9.91
CA ILE A 189 14.91 -3.92 -10.81
C ILE A 189 16.19 -3.11 -10.62
N GLU A 190 16.93 -2.96 -11.70
CA GLU A 190 18.16 -2.16 -11.69
C GLU A 190 17.90 -0.74 -12.16
N ILE A 191 18.34 0.25 -11.37
CA ILE A 191 18.17 1.68 -11.61
C ILE A 191 19.51 2.37 -11.46
N ASP A 192 19.84 3.27 -12.39
CA ASP A 192 20.99 4.18 -12.25
C ASP A 192 20.67 5.18 -11.13
N ASP A 193 21.25 4.95 -9.94
CA ASP A 193 20.93 5.76 -8.76
C ASP A 193 21.89 6.96 -8.65
N PRO A 194 21.39 8.19 -8.80
CA PRO A 194 22.21 9.40 -8.71
C PRO A 194 22.85 9.59 -7.35
N ARG A 195 22.33 8.96 -6.29
CA ARG A 195 22.90 9.06 -4.93
C ARG A 195 24.18 8.26 -4.76
N THR A 196 24.29 7.12 -5.45
CA THR A 196 25.49 6.27 -5.39
C THR A 196 26.38 6.42 -6.62
N GLY A 197 25.85 7.05 -7.69
CA GLY A 197 26.53 7.22 -8.97
C GLY A 197 26.74 5.92 -9.74
N ARG A 198 26.00 4.86 -9.41
CA ARG A 198 26.10 3.54 -10.05
C ARG A 198 24.73 2.90 -10.24
N ARG A 199 24.67 1.85 -11.02
CA ARG A 199 23.50 1.00 -11.21
C ARG A 199 23.28 0.12 -9.99
N GLU A 200 22.19 0.38 -9.27
CA GLU A 200 21.78 -0.33 -8.06
C GLU A 200 20.60 -1.25 -8.34
N ALA A 201 20.50 -2.33 -7.58
CA ALA A 201 19.43 -3.31 -7.69
C ALA A 201 18.45 -3.16 -6.52
N TYR A 202 17.15 -3.24 -6.82
CA TYR A 202 16.09 -2.99 -5.84
C TYR A 202 15.07 -4.13 -5.80
N TRP A 203 14.61 -4.44 -4.61
CA TRP A 203 13.47 -5.30 -4.29
C TRP A 203 12.32 -4.50 -3.67
N ASP A 204 11.19 -5.20 -3.44
CA ASP A 204 10.00 -4.65 -2.81
C ASP A 204 10.35 -3.86 -1.54
N GLY A 205 9.77 -2.67 -1.45
CA GLY A 205 9.99 -1.78 -0.32
C GLY A 205 9.47 -2.32 1.00
N GLY A 206 8.55 -3.28 0.97
CA GLY A 206 7.95 -3.88 2.16
C GLY A 206 8.95 -4.51 3.13
N TYR A 207 10.12 -4.89 2.67
CA TYR A 207 11.18 -5.43 3.54
C TYR A 207 11.83 -4.36 4.44
N THR A 208 11.81 -3.09 4.04
CA THR A 208 12.45 -2.00 4.79
C THR A 208 11.48 -0.92 5.28
N GLY A 209 10.29 -0.82 4.67
CA GLY A 209 9.24 0.13 5.07
C GLY A 209 7.91 -0.15 4.36
N ASN A 210 6.87 -0.50 5.09
CA ASN A 210 5.55 -0.79 4.50
C ASN A 210 4.41 0.02 5.14
N PRO A 211 4.29 1.29 4.75
CA PRO A 211 5.27 2.14 4.09
C PRO A 211 6.27 2.73 5.09
N ALA A 212 7.37 3.33 4.60
CA ALA A 212 8.27 4.12 5.40
C ALA A 212 7.63 5.49 5.72
N LEU A 213 7.43 5.83 7.01
CA LEU A 213 6.77 7.07 7.41
C LEU A 213 7.71 8.28 7.49
N TYR A 214 9.00 8.04 7.75
CA TYR A 214 9.96 9.12 8.02
C TYR A 214 10.05 10.23 6.94
N PRO A 215 9.80 9.99 5.63
CA PRO A 215 9.79 11.06 4.66
C PRO A 215 8.73 12.12 4.95
N LEU A 216 7.58 11.73 5.52
CA LEU A 216 6.51 12.63 5.89
C LEU A 216 6.92 13.58 7.01
N PHE A 217 7.78 13.15 7.93
CA PHE A 217 8.24 14.00 9.05
C PHE A 217 9.07 15.18 8.57
N TYR A 218 9.85 15.01 7.50
CA TYR A 218 10.84 15.99 7.05
C TYR A 218 10.44 16.74 5.78
N ARG A 219 9.51 16.20 4.98
CA ARG A 219 9.24 16.68 3.62
C ARG A 219 7.84 17.23 3.41
N THR A 220 6.93 17.06 4.39
CA THR A 220 5.56 17.55 4.34
C THR A 220 5.28 18.52 5.49
N ARG A 221 4.15 19.24 5.39
CA ARG A 221 3.69 20.19 6.43
C ARG A 221 2.64 19.60 7.34
N ALA A 222 1.81 18.69 6.81
CA ALA A 222 0.76 18.04 7.58
C ALA A 222 1.33 17.21 8.73
N THR A 223 0.68 17.28 9.88
CA THR A 223 1.04 16.53 11.10
C THR A 223 0.27 15.22 11.22
N ASP A 224 -0.83 15.12 10.52
CA ASP A 224 -1.73 13.97 10.56
C ASP A 224 -1.33 12.97 9.49
N ILE A 225 -1.19 11.71 9.89
CA ILE A 225 -0.80 10.59 9.03
C ILE A 225 -1.94 9.58 9.03
N LEU A 226 -2.61 9.45 7.90
CA LEU A 226 -3.68 8.48 7.67
C LEU A 226 -3.07 7.23 7.01
N ILE A 227 -3.02 6.14 7.74
CA ILE A 227 -2.48 4.86 7.28
C ILE A 227 -3.62 4.00 6.75
N VAL A 228 -3.48 3.50 5.53
CA VAL A 228 -4.39 2.47 5.00
C VAL A 228 -3.71 1.11 5.16
N HIS A 229 -4.24 0.32 6.09
CA HIS A 229 -3.73 -1.01 6.42
C HIS A 229 -4.36 -2.09 5.54
N ILE A 230 -3.52 -2.94 4.97
CA ILE A 230 -3.93 -4.14 4.22
C ILE A 230 -3.19 -5.39 4.67
N ASN A 231 -2.36 -5.26 5.70
CA ASN A 231 -1.66 -6.37 6.34
C ASN A 231 -2.07 -6.42 7.83
N PRO A 232 -2.81 -7.44 8.28
CA PRO A 232 -3.22 -7.54 9.67
C PRO A 232 -2.04 -7.53 10.63
N LEU A 233 -2.14 -6.73 11.69
CA LEU A 233 -1.15 -6.74 12.78
C LEU A 233 -1.36 -7.92 13.71
N TYR A 234 -2.61 -8.30 13.91
CA TYR A 234 -3.01 -9.34 14.85
C TYR A 234 -3.81 -10.44 14.15
N ARG A 235 -3.56 -11.69 14.57
CA ARG A 235 -4.37 -12.86 14.23
C ARG A 235 -4.63 -13.67 15.49
N ASP A 236 -5.89 -14.06 15.71
CA ASP A 236 -6.28 -14.88 16.88
C ASP A 236 -5.73 -16.29 16.78
N ASP A 237 -5.81 -16.91 15.60
CA ASP A 237 -5.44 -18.29 15.39
C ASP A 237 -3.94 -18.44 15.11
N LEU A 238 -3.36 -19.50 15.67
CA LEU A 238 -2.00 -19.90 15.32
C LEU A 238 -1.96 -20.53 13.93
N PRO A 239 -1.03 -20.12 13.07
CA PRO A 239 -0.86 -20.72 11.75
C PRO A 239 -0.31 -22.15 11.90
N THR A 240 -0.99 -23.13 11.32
CA THR A 240 -0.63 -24.57 11.43
C THR A 240 -0.27 -25.18 10.09
N THR A 241 -0.78 -24.63 8.98
CA THR A 241 -0.44 -25.08 7.63
C THR A 241 0.73 -24.29 7.07
N ALA A 242 1.45 -24.86 6.10
CA ALA A 242 2.56 -24.18 5.42
C ALA A 242 2.13 -22.83 4.79
N SER A 243 0.92 -22.74 4.22
CA SER A 243 0.38 -21.52 3.64
C SER A 243 0.09 -20.46 4.71
N GLU A 244 -0.53 -20.85 5.83
CA GLU A 244 -0.80 -19.93 6.95
C GLU A 244 0.49 -19.41 7.58
N ILE A 245 1.48 -20.29 7.77
CA ILE A 245 2.81 -19.92 8.29
C ILE A 245 3.50 -18.93 7.34
N ALA A 246 3.50 -19.20 6.03
CA ALA A 246 4.07 -18.30 5.04
C ALA A 246 3.35 -16.94 5.01
N THR A 247 2.02 -16.95 5.11
CA THR A 247 1.20 -15.74 5.22
C THR A 247 1.62 -14.93 6.44
N ARG A 248 1.72 -15.56 7.61
CA ARG A 248 2.04 -14.87 8.85
C ARG A 248 3.48 -14.32 8.87
N ILE A 249 4.44 -15.07 8.35
CA ILE A 249 5.83 -14.60 8.18
C ILE A 249 5.87 -13.34 7.30
N ASN A 250 5.13 -13.35 6.18
CA ASN A 250 5.05 -12.19 5.30
C ASN A 250 4.45 -10.97 6.02
N GLU A 251 3.34 -11.13 6.73
CA GLU A 251 2.70 -10.05 7.49
C GLU A 251 3.60 -9.47 8.58
N ILE A 252 4.25 -10.33 9.36
CA ILE A 252 5.20 -9.92 10.41
C ILE A 252 6.34 -9.12 9.79
N SER A 253 6.93 -9.62 8.70
CA SER A 253 8.05 -8.96 8.03
C SER A 253 7.64 -7.57 7.50
N PHE A 254 6.48 -7.50 6.86
CA PHE A 254 5.99 -6.26 6.24
C PHE A 254 5.49 -5.22 7.26
N ASN A 255 5.05 -5.66 8.44
CA ASN A 255 4.61 -4.75 9.50
C ASN A 255 5.74 -4.33 10.45
N ALA A 256 6.86 -5.06 10.48
CA ALA A 256 7.91 -4.84 11.47
C ALA A 256 8.52 -3.44 11.43
N SER A 257 8.73 -2.88 10.23
CA SER A 257 9.26 -1.52 10.06
C SER A 257 8.24 -0.47 10.48
N LEU A 258 6.98 -0.61 10.08
CA LEU A 258 5.90 0.30 10.44
C LEU A 258 5.72 0.37 11.96
N LEU A 259 5.69 -0.77 12.64
CA LEU A 259 5.58 -0.83 14.11
C LEU A 259 6.75 -0.12 14.82
N ARG A 260 7.96 -0.18 14.25
CA ARG A 260 9.11 0.57 14.79
C ARG A 260 8.92 2.09 14.63
N GLU A 261 8.43 2.53 13.47
CA GLU A 261 8.18 3.95 13.24
C GLU A 261 7.02 4.47 14.11
N LEU A 262 5.95 3.71 14.29
CA LEU A 262 4.85 4.05 15.20
C LEU A 262 5.33 4.17 16.65
N ARG A 263 6.25 3.28 17.06
CA ARG A 263 6.90 3.38 18.39
C ARG A 263 7.72 4.65 18.54
N ASN A 264 8.44 5.06 17.49
CA ASN A 264 9.19 6.31 17.50
C ASN A 264 8.25 7.52 17.58
N ILE A 265 7.12 7.51 16.88
CA ILE A 265 6.10 8.58 16.97
C ILE A 265 5.56 8.64 18.40
N GLU A 266 5.16 7.50 18.98
CA GLU A 266 4.68 7.44 20.38
C GLU A 266 5.72 8.00 21.35
N PHE A 267 6.98 7.59 21.21
CA PHE A 267 8.05 8.04 22.07
C PHE A 267 8.26 9.56 21.99
N VAL A 268 8.31 10.14 20.80
CA VAL A 268 8.45 11.59 20.60
C VAL A 268 7.24 12.34 21.17
N ASN A 269 6.03 11.90 20.85
CA ASN A 269 4.80 12.50 21.35
C ASN A 269 4.77 12.50 22.90
N ARG A 270 5.18 11.40 23.52
CA ARG A 270 5.26 11.27 24.97
C ARG A 270 6.31 12.21 25.60
N LEU A 271 7.44 12.43 24.95
CA LEU A 271 8.46 13.40 25.43
C LEU A 271 7.95 14.84 25.36
N ILE A 272 7.18 15.17 24.33
CA ILE A 272 6.50 16.47 24.20
C ILE A 272 5.45 16.61 25.31
N ASP A 273 4.61 15.60 25.54
CA ASP A 273 3.57 15.60 26.59
C ASP A 273 4.14 15.80 27.99
N ARG A 274 5.34 15.28 28.25
CA ARG A 274 6.02 15.43 29.52
C ARG A 274 6.82 16.73 29.64
N GLY A 275 6.82 17.59 28.63
CA GLY A 275 7.59 18.82 28.59
C GLY A 275 9.12 18.61 28.54
N VAL A 276 9.59 17.39 28.18
CA VAL A 276 11.02 17.08 28.04
C VAL A 276 11.60 17.70 26.77
N ILE A 277 10.77 17.76 25.72
CA ILE A 277 11.10 18.37 24.44
C ILE A 277 10.08 19.48 24.16
N ALA A 278 10.58 20.65 23.79
CA ALA A 278 9.73 21.77 23.39
C ALA A 278 8.98 21.40 22.10
N PRO A 279 7.68 21.75 21.97
CA PRO A 279 6.87 21.43 20.79
C PRO A 279 7.46 21.96 19.47
N GLU A 280 8.27 23.01 19.54
CA GLU A 280 8.94 23.63 18.38
C GLU A 280 10.20 22.86 17.95
N ALA A 281 10.79 22.09 18.86
CA ALA A 281 12.02 21.33 18.61
C ALA A 281 11.77 20.03 17.84
N MET A 282 10.60 19.41 18.06
CA MET A 282 10.17 18.20 17.36
C MET A 282 8.68 18.27 17.04
N ARG A 283 8.32 17.81 15.83
CA ARG A 283 6.93 17.79 15.39
C ARG A 283 6.15 16.68 16.11
N ARG A 284 5.00 17.04 16.68
CA ARG A 284 3.97 16.09 17.07
C ARG A 284 3.30 15.52 15.82
N ASN A 285 3.16 14.22 15.73
CA ASN A 285 2.41 13.57 14.65
C ASN A 285 1.18 12.85 15.22
N HIS A 286 0.05 13.05 14.56
CA HIS A 286 -1.19 12.35 14.84
C HIS A 286 -1.33 11.18 13.87
N VAL A 287 -1.67 10.01 14.38
CA VAL A 287 -1.81 8.81 13.56
C VAL A 287 -3.27 8.37 13.51
N HIS A 288 -3.71 8.09 12.32
CA HIS A 288 -5.04 7.58 12.00
C HIS A 288 -4.91 6.29 11.21
N SER A 289 -5.89 5.38 11.36
CA SER A 289 -5.89 4.09 10.70
C SER A 289 -7.19 3.83 9.99
N VAL A 290 -7.11 3.32 8.77
CA VAL A 290 -8.22 2.74 8.00
C VAL A 290 -7.87 1.30 7.72
N SER A 291 -8.67 0.37 8.25
CA SER A 291 -8.47 -1.07 8.10
C SER A 291 -9.80 -1.82 8.12
N ASP A 292 -9.78 -3.06 7.65
CA ASP A 292 -10.79 -4.07 7.90
C ASP A 292 -10.08 -5.36 8.28
N ASP A 293 -9.67 -5.45 9.55
CA ASP A 293 -8.92 -6.61 10.05
C ASP A 293 -9.72 -7.91 9.94
N ARG A 294 -11.06 -7.84 10.08
CA ARG A 294 -11.92 -9.00 9.92
C ARG A 294 -11.84 -9.57 8.50
N LEU A 295 -11.92 -8.71 7.49
CA LEU A 295 -11.78 -9.11 6.09
C LEU A 295 -10.36 -9.60 5.81
N MET A 296 -9.34 -8.81 6.19
CA MET A 296 -7.94 -9.14 5.90
C MET A 296 -7.47 -10.43 6.57
N ASN A 297 -8.02 -10.77 7.75
CA ASN A 297 -7.73 -12.04 8.43
C ASN A 297 -8.30 -13.27 7.71
N MET A 298 -9.31 -13.11 6.84
CA MET A 298 -9.83 -14.19 5.99
C MET A 298 -9.01 -14.40 4.71
N LEU A 299 -8.05 -13.52 4.43
CA LEU A 299 -7.25 -13.52 3.22
C LEU A 299 -5.80 -13.95 3.53
N GLY A 300 -5.13 -14.56 2.56
CA GLY A 300 -3.77 -15.06 2.71
C GLY A 300 -2.82 -14.57 1.62
N ILE A 301 -1.60 -15.13 1.62
CA ILE A 301 -0.57 -14.79 0.62
C ILE A 301 -1.01 -15.15 -0.80
N VAL A 302 -1.78 -16.22 -0.96
CA VAL A 302 -2.31 -16.64 -2.26
C VAL A 302 -3.19 -15.55 -2.87
N THR A 303 -4.11 -14.98 -2.09
CA THR A 303 -5.00 -13.91 -2.56
C THR A 303 -4.27 -12.59 -2.83
N LYS A 304 -3.12 -12.35 -2.16
CA LYS A 304 -2.24 -11.20 -2.48
C LYS A 304 -1.60 -11.34 -3.86
N MET A 305 -1.23 -12.57 -4.23
CA MET A 305 -0.47 -12.86 -5.47
C MET A 305 -1.38 -13.15 -6.67
N THR A 306 -2.67 -13.38 -6.45
CA THR A 306 -3.61 -13.77 -7.50
C THR A 306 -4.57 -12.64 -7.82
N ILE A 307 -4.63 -12.24 -9.09
CA ILE A 307 -5.60 -11.27 -9.57
C ILE A 307 -6.93 -11.99 -9.80
N SER A 308 -7.90 -11.75 -8.92
CA SER A 308 -9.27 -12.22 -9.04
C SER A 308 -10.19 -11.02 -9.21
N ARG A 309 -10.87 -10.94 -10.37
CA ARG A 309 -11.80 -9.84 -10.69
C ARG A 309 -12.83 -9.60 -9.58
N THR A 310 -13.44 -10.68 -9.14
CA THR A 310 -14.42 -10.66 -8.04
C THR A 310 -13.83 -10.11 -6.76
N LEU A 311 -12.67 -10.62 -6.34
CA LEU A 311 -12.05 -10.22 -5.08
C LEU A 311 -11.59 -8.76 -5.13
N LEU A 312 -11.07 -8.28 -6.27
CA LEU A 312 -10.66 -6.88 -6.42
C LEU A 312 -11.83 -5.91 -6.22
N LEU A 313 -12.99 -6.20 -6.82
CA LEU A 313 -14.20 -5.39 -6.65
C LEU A 313 -14.73 -5.43 -5.20
N GLN A 314 -14.72 -6.61 -4.57
CA GLN A 314 -15.11 -6.76 -3.16
C GLN A 314 -14.18 -5.98 -2.21
N LEU A 315 -12.87 -6.03 -2.47
CA LEU A 315 -11.88 -5.27 -1.69
C LEU A 315 -12.05 -3.76 -1.86
N ARG A 316 -12.31 -3.30 -3.09
CA ARG A 316 -12.64 -1.89 -3.34
C ARG A 316 -13.85 -1.47 -2.52
N ASP A 317 -14.93 -2.21 -2.56
CA ASP A 317 -16.18 -1.86 -1.87
C ASP A 317 -15.98 -1.88 -0.34
N ALA A 318 -15.22 -2.86 0.19
CA ALA A 318 -14.83 -2.89 1.60
C ALA A 318 -13.96 -1.69 2.00
N GLY A 319 -13.02 -1.29 1.15
CA GLY A 319 -12.19 -0.10 1.38
C GLY A 319 -13.01 1.19 1.44
N ARG A 320 -14.02 1.34 0.58
CA ARG A 320 -14.95 2.46 0.63
C ARG A 320 -15.73 2.50 1.95
N VAL A 321 -16.23 1.35 2.39
CA VAL A 321 -16.96 1.22 3.67
C VAL A 321 -16.04 1.58 4.83
N ALA A 322 -14.83 1.02 4.89
CA ALA A 322 -13.87 1.30 5.96
C ALA A 322 -13.51 2.79 6.04
N MET A 323 -13.30 3.46 4.90
CA MET A 323 -13.04 4.89 4.87
C MET A 323 -14.26 5.70 5.29
N SER A 324 -15.49 5.31 4.90
CA SER A 324 -16.72 5.98 5.36
C SER A 324 -16.85 5.89 6.87
N THR A 325 -16.67 4.70 7.45
CA THR A 325 -16.69 4.49 8.89
C THR A 325 -15.64 5.36 9.60
N PHE A 326 -14.41 5.39 9.08
CA PHE A 326 -13.36 6.26 9.62
C PHE A 326 -13.75 7.74 9.60
N LEU A 327 -14.30 8.23 8.50
CA LEU A 327 -14.71 9.63 8.39
C LEU A 327 -15.88 9.96 9.32
N ASP A 328 -16.82 9.05 9.49
CA ASP A 328 -17.98 9.24 10.37
C ASP A 328 -17.57 9.28 11.85
N GLU A 329 -16.63 8.43 12.27
CA GLU A 329 -16.25 8.25 13.67
C GLU A 329 -15.06 9.11 14.12
N HIS A 330 -14.20 9.53 13.17
CA HIS A 330 -12.88 10.07 13.50
C HIS A 330 -12.49 11.35 12.77
N ARG A 331 -13.33 11.88 11.91
CA ARG A 331 -13.05 13.15 11.19
C ARG A 331 -12.69 14.29 12.15
N ASP A 332 -13.41 14.41 13.26
CA ASP A 332 -13.21 15.44 14.28
C ASP A 332 -11.83 15.36 14.96
N LYS A 333 -11.18 14.21 14.91
CA LYS A 333 -9.86 14.00 15.51
C LYS A 333 -8.73 14.51 14.61
N ILE A 334 -8.94 14.59 13.29
CA ILE A 334 -7.92 15.04 12.34
C ILE A 334 -7.55 16.51 12.64
N GLY A 335 -6.26 16.79 12.75
CA GLY A 335 -5.71 18.08 13.15
C GLY A 335 -5.72 18.34 14.66
N GLN A 336 -6.22 17.43 15.47
CA GLN A 336 -6.32 17.59 16.92
C GLN A 336 -5.61 16.49 17.72
N ARG A 337 -5.83 15.22 17.38
CA ARG A 337 -5.29 14.07 18.09
C ARG A 337 -5.34 12.81 17.23
N SER A 338 -4.52 11.82 17.57
CA SER A 338 -4.60 10.50 16.95
C SER A 338 -5.98 9.85 17.15
N SER A 339 -6.47 9.14 16.13
CA SER A 339 -7.61 8.23 16.29
C SER A 339 -7.18 6.86 16.83
N VAL A 340 -5.88 6.56 16.76
CA VAL A 340 -5.27 5.31 17.20
C VAL A 340 -4.61 5.50 18.56
N ASP A 341 -4.79 4.54 19.47
CA ASP A 341 -4.00 4.45 20.70
C ASP A 341 -2.63 3.86 20.38
N LEU A 342 -1.65 4.74 20.13
CA LEU A 342 -0.29 4.31 19.79
C LEU A 342 0.36 3.48 20.90
N LYS A 343 0.02 3.71 22.17
CA LYS A 343 0.56 2.90 23.29
C LYS A 343 0.08 1.47 23.20
N ALA A 344 -1.22 1.28 22.94
CA ALA A 344 -1.80 -0.04 22.77
C ALA A 344 -1.19 -0.78 21.59
N VAL A 345 -1.00 -0.09 20.45
CA VAL A 345 -0.42 -0.67 19.23
C VAL A 345 1.03 -1.12 19.39
N VAL A 346 1.86 -0.34 20.10
CA VAL A 346 3.29 -0.65 20.22
C VAL A 346 3.62 -1.49 21.46
N SER A 347 2.68 -1.64 22.38
CA SER A 347 2.78 -2.60 23.48
C SER A 347 2.30 -3.96 23.03
N SER A 348 2.84 -5.04 23.63
CA SER A 348 2.56 -6.43 23.26
C SER A 348 1.10 -6.90 23.41
N ALA A 349 0.15 -5.99 23.66
CA ALA A 349 -1.25 -6.31 23.97
C ALA A 349 -2.30 -5.50 23.18
N GLY A 350 -1.95 -4.79 22.10
CA GLY A 350 -2.89 -3.86 21.46
C GLY A 350 -3.18 -4.12 19.97
N SER A 351 -4.47 -4.08 19.63
CA SER A 351 -4.99 -3.92 18.27
C SER A 351 -4.99 -2.44 17.86
N LEU A 352 -4.94 -2.14 16.56
CA LEU A 352 -5.13 -0.79 15.99
C LEU A 352 -6.59 -0.32 15.99
N VAL A 353 -7.52 -1.16 16.41
CA VAL A 353 -8.96 -0.85 16.45
C VAL A 353 -9.36 -0.21 17.76
#